data_de0196e17ba8e893924280c9f19708eb
#
_entry.id   de0196e17ba8e893924280c9f19708eb
#
_cell.length_a   1.000
_cell.length_b   1.000
_cell.length_c   1.000
_cell.angle_alpha   90.00
_cell.angle_beta   90.00
_cell.angle_gamma   90.00
#
_symmetry.space_group_name_H-M   'P 1'
#
loop_
_entity.id
_entity.type
_entity.pdbx_description
1 polymer ?
#
loop_
_entity_poly.entity_id
_entity_poly.type
_entity_poly.pdbx_seq_one_letter_code
_entity_poly.pdbx_strand_id
1 'polypeptide(L)'
;MSVASYHDMITGLHIVRAVHSGEMLAEEALEHCIARIEVTDPRVNAFTDGTFERATREARAIDAKRARGEVLPSLAGMPYAVKNLFDIEGLTTRAGSKVRNGQPAATADAVLVQRMQAAGAVLVGALNMDEFAYGFTTENSHYGACHNPRKLERTAGGSSGGCGAAVAAGQVPVTLGSDTNGSIRVPSSLCGVWGLKPTFGRLTRRGSFPFVASIDHLGPFARSVEDLAASYDAMQGPDALDPGCHAERVQPTLAQIGSSLQGLRIGVLGGYFEDNAGPVARKALELAATSLKATPGVTWPDAALARVAAFVTTASEGGSLHLPLLRKRAAEFEPLSVDRFIAGALQPVDWYLRAQRFRRVYRDKVLALFQEWDVLLAPATPVQATPIGAETFDLNGTSVPARPSMGLLTQPISFSGCPVVAAPLWPEGRQGLPLGVQVIAAPWREDLALRVARALEASGVASSPVAGI
;
A
#
# COMPACT_ATOMS: atom_id res chain seq x y z
N MET A 1 -16.66 -3.75 27.15
CA MET A 1 -15.20 -3.72 26.93
C MET A 1 -14.75 -2.26 26.96
N SER A 2 -13.56 -1.94 27.46
CA SER A 2 -13.03 -0.57 27.30
C SER A 2 -12.72 -0.29 25.83
N VAL A 3 -12.81 0.97 25.39
CA VAL A 3 -12.49 1.37 23.99
C VAL A 3 -11.11 0.86 23.58
N ALA A 4 -10.12 0.83 24.47
CA ALA A 4 -8.79 0.30 24.21
C ALA A 4 -8.77 -1.22 23.93
N SER A 5 -9.54 -2.02 24.68
CA SER A 5 -9.58 -3.49 24.49
C SER A 5 -10.35 -3.90 23.22
N TYR A 6 -11.26 -3.08 22.74
CA TYR A 6 -12.00 -3.31 21.50
C TYR A 6 -11.05 -3.21 20.27
N HIS A 7 -10.22 -2.18 20.21
CA HIS A 7 -9.35 -1.94 19.06
C HIS A 7 -8.19 -2.93 18.91
N ASP A 8 -7.69 -3.49 19.99
CA ASP A 8 -6.56 -4.43 19.95
C ASP A 8 -6.90 -5.79 19.31
N MET A 9 -8.17 -6.20 19.38
CA MET A 9 -8.59 -7.55 18.97
C MET A 9 -9.41 -7.60 17.67
N ILE A 10 -9.92 -6.46 17.15
CA ILE A 10 -10.89 -6.46 16.06
C ILE A 10 -10.23 -6.22 14.71
N THR A 11 -10.30 -7.25 13.85
CA THR A 11 -9.98 -7.16 12.40
C THR A 11 -11.25 -6.77 11.63
N GLY A 12 -11.09 -6.38 10.35
CA GLY A 12 -12.22 -6.04 9.50
C GLY A 12 -13.22 -7.18 9.33
N LEU A 13 -12.74 -8.40 9.11
CA LEU A 13 -13.62 -9.58 8.99
C LEU A 13 -14.23 -10.01 10.33
N HIS A 14 -13.64 -9.62 11.46
CA HIS A 14 -14.32 -9.80 12.75
C HIS A 14 -15.57 -8.91 12.82
N ILE A 15 -15.45 -7.62 12.42
CA ILE A 15 -16.61 -6.71 12.33
C ILE A 15 -17.67 -7.29 11.38
N VAL A 16 -17.26 -7.74 10.20
CA VAL A 16 -18.17 -8.35 9.21
C VAL A 16 -18.94 -9.53 9.83
N ARG A 17 -18.25 -10.46 10.50
CA ARG A 17 -18.87 -11.60 11.15
C ARG A 17 -19.87 -11.17 12.25
N ALA A 18 -19.49 -10.19 13.08
CA ALA A 18 -20.36 -9.67 14.14
C ALA A 18 -21.61 -8.97 13.59
N VAL A 19 -21.46 -8.21 12.47
CA VAL A 19 -22.60 -7.60 11.78
C VAL A 19 -23.51 -8.65 11.15
N HIS A 20 -22.96 -9.68 10.51
CA HIS A 20 -23.76 -10.78 9.94
C HIS A 20 -24.54 -11.57 11.02
N SER A 21 -23.93 -11.87 12.16
CA SER A 21 -24.56 -12.59 13.26
C SER A 21 -25.56 -11.73 14.04
N GLY A 22 -25.47 -10.42 13.95
CA GLY A 22 -26.26 -9.47 14.74
C GLY A 22 -25.69 -9.19 16.14
N GLU A 23 -24.48 -9.63 16.41
CA GLU A 23 -23.75 -9.32 17.64
C GLU A 23 -23.37 -7.84 17.73
N MET A 24 -23.24 -7.16 16.58
CA MET A 24 -22.88 -5.75 16.45
C MET A 24 -23.69 -5.11 15.32
N LEU A 25 -24.02 -3.83 15.46
CA LEU A 25 -24.51 -3.01 14.35
C LEU A 25 -23.34 -2.46 13.50
N ALA A 26 -23.56 -2.29 12.21
CA ALA A 26 -22.60 -1.60 11.35
C ALA A 26 -22.37 -0.14 11.80
N GLU A 27 -23.42 0.52 12.29
CA GLU A 27 -23.34 1.86 12.89
C GLU A 27 -22.46 1.88 14.15
N GLU A 28 -22.56 0.89 15.04
CA GLU A 28 -21.70 0.77 16.22
C GLU A 28 -20.21 0.58 15.84
N ALA A 29 -19.94 -0.25 14.85
CA ALA A 29 -18.57 -0.42 14.33
C ALA A 29 -18.00 0.89 13.79
N LEU A 30 -18.82 1.66 13.07
CA LEU A 30 -18.44 2.98 12.55
C LEU A 30 -18.18 3.98 13.68
N GLU A 31 -19.04 4.06 14.68
CA GLU A 31 -18.90 4.94 15.85
C GLU A 31 -17.57 4.70 16.57
N HIS A 32 -17.21 3.42 16.77
CA HIS A 32 -15.90 3.09 17.34
C HIS A 32 -14.74 3.59 16.48
N CYS A 33 -14.82 3.46 15.15
CA CYS A 33 -13.79 3.98 14.25
C CYS A 33 -13.69 5.49 14.32
N ILE A 34 -14.81 6.21 14.29
CA ILE A 34 -14.83 7.68 14.38
C ILE A 34 -14.21 8.13 15.71
N ALA A 35 -14.62 7.55 16.83
CA ALA A 35 -14.06 7.87 18.15
C ALA A 35 -12.54 7.63 18.18
N ARG A 36 -12.05 6.56 17.55
CA ARG A 36 -10.60 6.29 17.47
C ARG A 36 -9.87 7.31 16.60
N ILE A 37 -10.46 7.73 15.48
CA ILE A 37 -9.93 8.79 14.61
C ILE A 37 -9.82 10.10 15.39
N GLU A 38 -10.89 10.53 16.06
CA GLU A 38 -10.93 11.79 16.82
C GLU A 38 -9.84 11.86 17.90
N VAL A 39 -9.56 10.74 18.58
CA VAL A 39 -8.53 10.67 19.63
C VAL A 39 -7.11 10.61 19.05
N THR A 40 -6.88 9.91 17.95
CA THR A 40 -5.52 9.60 17.50
C THR A 40 -5.06 10.44 16.31
N ASP A 41 -5.96 10.86 15.43
CA ASP A 41 -5.58 11.55 14.20
C ASP A 41 -4.96 12.96 14.42
N PRO A 42 -5.31 13.72 15.46
CA PRO A 42 -4.60 14.95 15.78
C PRO A 42 -3.08 14.78 16.00
N ARG A 43 -2.64 13.55 16.33
CA ARG A 43 -1.22 13.21 16.52
C ARG A 43 -0.62 12.51 15.30
N VAL A 44 -1.42 11.78 14.54
CA VAL A 44 -0.98 10.95 13.40
C VAL A 44 -1.03 11.72 12.08
N ASN A 45 -2.05 12.57 11.90
CA ASN A 45 -2.33 13.30 10.67
C ASN A 45 -2.45 12.39 9.45
N ALA A 46 -3.22 11.29 9.61
CA ALA A 46 -3.47 10.33 8.55
C ALA A 46 -4.64 10.76 7.64
N PHE A 47 -5.67 11.43 8.19
CA PHE A 47 -6.84 11.86 7.43
C PHE A 47 -6.68 13.28 6.87
N THR A 48 -7.13 13.48 5.64
CA THR A 48 -7.27 14.82 5.03
C THR A 48 -8.73 15.26 4.94
N ASP A 49 -9.65 14.32 4.78
CA ASP A 49 -11.08 14.56 4.69
C ASP A 49 -11.87 13.40 5.29
N GLY A 50 -12.84 13.68 6.15
CA GLY A 50 -13.80 12.68 6.66
C GLY A 50 -15.05 12.62 5.79
N THR A 51 -15.62 11.42 5.63
CA THR A 51 -16.92 11.19 4.96
C THR A 51 -17.96 10.65 5.94
N PHE A 52 -17.93 11.13 7.18
CA PHE A 52 -18.68 10.54 8.31
C PHE A 52 -20.20 10.52 8.09
N GLU A 53 -20.80 11.56 7.51
CA GLU A 53 -22.24 11.57 7.19
C GLU A 53 -22.60 10.50 6.15
N ARG A 54 -21.76 10.32 5.12
CA ARG A 54 -21.91 9.26 4.13
C ARG A 54 -21.76 7.89 4.80
N ALA A 55 -20.72 7.71 5.60
CA ALA A 55 -20.45 6.48 6.31
C ALA A 55 -21.61 6.06 7.21
N THR A 56 -22.23 7.00 7.93
CA THR A 56 -23.41 6.75 8.77
C THR A 56 -24.60 6.28 7.92
N ARG A 57 -24.86 6.91 6.76
CA ARG A 57 -25.94 6.46 5.87
C ARG A 57 -25.68 5.04 5.33
N GLU A 58 -24.45 4.73 4.95
CA GLU A 58 -24.04 3.41 4.44
C GLU A 58 -24.21 2.33 5.55
N ALA A 59 -23.73 2.60 6.78
CA ALA A 59 -23.83 1.68 7.91
C ALA A 59 -25.30 1.39 8.28
N ARG A 60 -26.12 2.44 8.42
CA ARG A 60 -27.56 2.29 8.68
C ARG A 60 -28.30 1.50 7.60
N ALA A 61 -27.90 1.67 6.33
CA ALA A 61 -28.50 0.90 5.23
C ALA A 61 -28.18 -0.60 5.35
N ILE A 62 -26.98 -0.97 5.82
CA ILE A 62 -26.60 -2.36 6.10
C ILE A 62 -27.43 -2.92 7.26
N ASP A 63 -27.54 -2.18 8.37
CA ASP A 63 -28.33 -2.60 9.53
C ASP A 63 -29.80 -2.79 9.19
N ALA A 64 -30.35 -1.88 8.36
CA ALA A 64 -31.71 -2.01 7.85
C ALA A 64 -31.92 -3.25 6.96
N LYS A 65 -30.96 -3.60 6.08
CA LYS A 65 -31.00 -4.85 5.29
C LYS A 65 -31.01 -6.07 6.20
N ARG A 66 -30.12 -6.12 7.20
CA ARG A 66 -30.08 -7.20 8.17
C ARG A 66 -31.40 -7.35 8.92
N ALA A 67 -31.97 -6.24 9.41
CA ALA A 67 -33.24 -6.24 10.13
C ALA A 67 -34.41 -6.80 9.29
N ARG A 68 -34.33 -6.67 7.96
CA ARG A 68 -35.30 -7.27 7.03
C ARG A 68 -35.00 -8.72 6.66
N GLY A 69 -33.93 -9.31 7.19
CA GLY A 69 -33.51 -10.67 6.86
C GLY A 69 -32.92 -10.83 5.45
N GLU A 70 -32.49 -9.73 4.83
CA GLU A 70 -31.84 -9.77 3.50
C GLU A 70 -30.41 -10.33 3.62
N VAL A 71 -29.93 -10.96 2.55
CA VAL A 71 -28.55 -11.43 2.46
C VAL A 71 -27.60 -10.22 2.45
N LEU A 72 -26.70 -10.18 3.41
CA LEU A 72 -25.71 -9.12 3.51
C LEU A 72 -24.53 -9.36 2.55
N PRO A 73 -23.94 -8.29 2.00
CA PRO A 73 -22.73 -8.38 1.18
C PRO A 73 -21.51 -8.89 1.98
N SER A 74 -20.47 -9.34 1.26
CA SER A 74 -19.29 -10.02 1.83
C SER A 74 -18.45 -9.20 2.80
N LEU A 75 -18.48 -7.86 2.73
CA LEU A 75 -17.77 -6.92 3.60
C LEU A 75 -18.72 -6.03 4.40
N ALA A 76 -19.94 -6.48 4.64
CA ALA A 76 -21.00 -5.69 5.28
C ALA A 76 -20.54 -5.08 6.61
N GLY A 77 -20.57 -3.75 6.69
CA GLY A 77 -20.23 -2.96 7.86
C GLY A 77 -18.73 -2.77 8.11
N MET A 78 -17.84 -3.26 7.24
CA MET A 78 -16.40 -3.05 7.40
C MET A 78 -16.02 -1.59 7.11
N PRO A 79 -15.54 -0.79 8.08
CA PRO A 79 -15.07 0.55 7.83
C PRO A 79 -13.75 0.53 7.05
N TYR A 80 -13.59 1.43 6.07
CA TYR A 80 -12.34 1.62 5.35
C TYR A 80 -12.13 3.06 4.94
N ALA A 81 -10.89 3.42 4.58
CA ALA A 81 -10.54 4.73 4.04
C ALA A 81 -9.64 4.59 2.81
N VAL A 82 -9.51 5.63 2.01
CA VAL A 82 -8.74 5.58 0.77
C VAL A 82 -7.72 6.71 0.69
N LYS A 83 -6.58 6.47 0.05
CA LYS A 83 -5.60 7.51 -0.28
C LYS A 83 -6.27 8.65 -1.05
N ASN A 84 -5.94 9.90 -0.77
CA ASN A 84 -6.67 11.03 -1.31
C ASN A 84 -6.40 11.32 -2.81
N LEU A 85 -5.88 10.32 -3.52
CA LEU A 85 -5.84 10.27 -4.99
C LEU A 85 -7.05 9.54 -5.60
N PHE A 86 -7.87 8.84 -4.80
CA PHE A 86 -9.10 8.23 -5.28
C PHE A 86 -10.21 9.29 -5.39
N ASP A 87 -11.00 9.23 -6.46
CA ASP A 87 -12.22 9.99 -6.57
C ASP A 87 -13.24 9.48 -5.55
N ILE A 88 -13.76 10.39 -4.76
CA ILE A 88 -14.89 10.18 -3.83
C ILE A 88 -15.97 11.16 -4.26
N GLU A 89 -17.16 10.69 -4.60
CA GLU A 89 -18.27 11.51 -5.03
C GLU A 89 -18.54 12.65 -4.03
N GLY A 90 -18.62 13.87 -4.54
CA GLY A 90 -18.82 15.08 -3.73
C GLY A 90 -17.55 15.70 -3.14
N LEU A 91 -16.38 15.06 -3.23
CA LEU A 91 -15.10 15.61 -2.78
C LEU A 91 -14.17 15.92 -3.96
N THR A 92 -13.36 16.98 -3.80
CA THR A 92 -12.27 17.26 -4.74
C THR A 92 -11.13 16.27 -4.53
N THR A 93 -10.72 15.55 -5.57
CA THR A 93 -9.56 14.67 -5.56
C THR A 93 -8.27 15.49 -5.48
N ARG A 94 -7.69 15.60 -4.30
CA ARG A 94 -6.55 16.50 -4.02
C ARG A 94 -5.21 15.93 -4.44
N ALA A 95 -5.05 14.62 -4.42
CA ALA A 95 -3.78 13.92 -4.71
C ALA A 95 -2.59 14.51 -3.92
N GLY A 96 -2.81 14.90 -2.66
CA GLY A 96 -1.81 15.50 -1.78
C GLY A 96 -1.35 16.91 -2.18
N SER A 97 -2.05 17.62 -3.08
CA SER A 97 -1.57 18.87 -3.67
C SER A 97 -2.52 20.05 -3.50
N LYS A 98 -2.00 21.22 -3.13
CA LYS A 98 -2.73 22.49 -3.19
C LYS A 98 -3.02 22.95 -4.61
N VAL A 99 -2.24 22.53 -5.60
CA VAL A 99 -2.47 22.86 -7.02
C VAL A 99 -3.86 22.37 -7.48
N ARG A 100 -4.40 21.36 -6.80
CA ARG A 100 -5.74 20.83 -7.06
C ARG A 100 -6.88 21.57 -6.35
N ASN A 101 -6.57 22.48 -5.44
CA ASN A 101 -7.59 23.27 -4.77
C ASN A 101 -8.39 24.09 -5.81
N GLY A 102 -9.70 24.16 -5.64
CA GLY A 102 -10.61 24.81 -6.58
C GLY A 102 -10.97 23.99 -7.82
N GLN A 103 -10.45 22.77 -7.98
CA GLN A 103 -10.96 21.84 -8.99
C GLN A 103 -12.37 21.35 -8.59
N PRO A 104 -13.23 21.00 -9.56
CA PRO A 104 -14.56 20.46 -9.26
C PRO A 104 -14.46 19.21 -8.39
N ALA A 105 -15.50 19.00 -7.56
CA ALA A 105 -15.68 17.74 -6.87
C ALA A 105 -15.88 16.60 -7.87
N ALA A 106 -15.45 15.39 -7.51
CA ALA A 106 -15.71 14.20 -8.29
C ALA A 106 -17.23 13.95 -8.39
N THR A 107 -17.68 13.61 -9.58
CA THR A 107 -19.11 13.34 -9.87
C THR A 107 -19.50 11.88 -9.64
N ALA A 108 -18.52 11.02 -9.36
CA ALA A 108 -18.70 9.61 -9.05
C ALA A 108 -17.49 9.10 -8.27
N ASP A 109 -17.68 8.04 -7.52
CA ASP A 109 -16.60 7.32 -6.88
C ASP A 109 -15.67 6.63 -7.88
N ALA A 110 -14.40 6.46 -7.51
CA ALA A 110 -13.48 5.56 -8.18
C ALA A 110 -14.04 4.13 -8.22
N VAL A 111 -13.75 3.38 -9.29
CA VAL A 111 -14.31 2.02 -9.47
C VAL A 111 -14.00 1.09 -8.30
N LEU A 112 -12.81 1.18 -7.71
CA LEU A 112 -12.48 0.36 -6.54
C LEU A 112 -13.31 0.76 -5.31
N VAL A 113 -13.62 2.05 -5.14
CA VAL A 113 -14.54 2.53 -4.09
C VAL A 113 -15.94 1.99 -4.32
N GLN A 114 -16.44 2.04 -5.56
CA GLN A 114 -17.75 1.46 -5.93
C GLN A 114 -17.80 -0.05 -5.64
N ARG A 115 -16.73 -0.79 -5.94
CA ARG A 115 -16.66 -2.24 -5.67
C ARG A 115 -16.65 -2.54 -4.17
N MET A 116 -15.90 -1.78 -3.38
CA MET A 116 -15.90 -1.92 -1.92
C MET A 116 -17.28 -1.60 -1.35
N GLN A 117 -17.95 -0.55 -1.82
CA GLN A 117 -19.31 -0.20 -1.42
C GLN A 117 -20.31 -1.31 -1.82
N ALA A 118 -20.21 -1.86 -3.04
CA ALA A 118 -21.04 -2.98 -3.49
C ALA A 118 -20.84 -4.24 -2.62
N ALA A 119 -19.63 -4.45 -2.12
CA ALA A 119 -19.31 -5.49 -1.14
C ALA A 119 -19.81 -5.16 0.29
N GLY A 120 -20.35 -3.96 0.52
CA GLY A 120 -20.90 -3.52 1.81
C GLY A 120 -19.90 -2.89 2.77
N ALA A 121 -18.70 -2.54 2.31
CA ALA A 121 -17.75 -1.78 3.11
C ALA A 121 -18.20 -0.31 3.22
N VAL A 122 -17.86 0.34 4.35
CA VAL A 122 -18.29 1.69 4.73
C VAL A 122 -17.13 2.66 4.59
N LEU A 123 -17.25 3.66 3.70
CA LEU A 123 -16.18 4.64 3.44
C LEU A 123 -16.14 5.73 4.50
N VAL A 124 -15.02 5.82 5.24
CA VAL A 124 -14.84 6.75 6.37
C VAL A 124 -14.14 8.06 5.96
N GLY A 125 -13.29 8.03 4.92
CA GLY A 125 -12.61 9.25 4.48
C GLY A 125 -11.45 9.06 3.52
N ALA A 126 -10.76 10.18 3.25
CA ALA A 126 -9.57 10.29 2.42
C ALA A 126 -8.31 10.53 3.25
N LEU A 127 -7.18 9.95 2.82
CA LEU A 127 -5.95 9.83 3.61
C LEU A 127 -4.78 10.59 2.99
N ASN A 128 -3.92 11.11 3.88
CA ASN A 128 -2.72 11.87 3.57
C ASN A 128 -1.71 11.08 2.73
N MET A 129 -0.99 11.80 1.87
CA MET A 129 -0.04 11.21 0.92
C MET A 129 1.04 12.22 0.51
N ASP A 130 2.16 11.74 -0.03
CA ASP A 130 3.09 12.61 -0.77
C ASP A 130 2.37 13.21 -1.99
N GLU A 131 2.65 14.48 -2.29
CA GLU A 131 2.06 15.18 -3.43
C GLU A 131 2.22 14.38 -4.72
N PHE A 132 1.09 14.16 -5.44
CA PHE A 132 1.02 13.39 -6.70
C PHE A 132 1.72 12.02 -6.63
N ALA A 133 1.75 11.42 -5.44
CA ALA A 133 2.40 10.14 -5.17
C ALA A 133 3.93 10.12 -5.39
N TYR A 134 4.62 11.29 -5.47
CA TYR A 134 6.04 11.38 -5.76
C TYR A 134 6.91 11.51 -4.51
N GLY A 135 6.86 10.54 -3.63
CA GLY A 135 7.68 10.47 -2.43
C GLY A 135 7.63 9.10 -1.76
N PHE A 136 8.40 8.94 -0.66
CA PHE A 136 8.44 7.74 0.14
C PHE A 136 8.36 8.03 1.66
N THR A 137 7.96 9.26 2.05
CA THR A 137 7.97 9.67 3.47
C THR A 137 6.66 10.26 3.96
N THR A 138 5.81 10.75 3.07
CA THR A 138 4.58 11.51 3.37
C THR A 138 4.84 12.69 4.31
N GLU A 139 5.93 13.42 4.02
CA GLU A 139 6.26 14.72 4.62
C GLU A 139 5.69 15.84 3.75
N ASN A 140 4.37 15.87 3.63
CA ASN A 140 3.65 16.80 2.77
C ASN A 140 3.56 18.17 3.44
N SER A 141 4.17 19.22 2.84
CA SER A 141 4.13 20.58 3.40
C SER A 141 2.76 21.26 3.27
N HIS A 142 1.88 20.73 2.43
CA HIS A 142 0.54 21.28 2.21
C HIS A 142 -0.45 20.85 3.29
N TYR A 143 -0.38 19.59 3.73
CA TYR A 143 -1.30 18.96 4.68
C TYR A 143 -0.62 18.54 5.97
N GLY A 144 0.66 18.81 6.12
CA GLY A 144 1.49 18.34 7.23
C GLY A 144 2.03 16.93 7.04
N ALA A 145 3.12 16.62 7.74
CA ALA A 145 3.69 15.29 7.75
C ALA A 145 2.72 14.28 8.36
N CYS A 146 2.67 13.07 7.78
CA CYS A 146 2.01 11.93 8.40
C CYS A 146 2.98 11.27 9.38
N HIS A 147 2.61 11.22 10.67
CA HIS A 147 3.42 10.69 11.74
C HIS A 147 3.24 9.17 11.86
N ASN A 148 4.35 8.45 12.09
CA ASN A 148 4.30 7.02 12.29
C ASN A 148 3.68 6.68 13.66
N PRO A 149 2.56 5.93 13.73
CA PRO A 149 1.94 5.59 15.01
C PRO A 149 2.81 4.77 15.95
N ARG A 150 3.86 4.10 15.44
CA ARG A 150 4.82 3.34 16.25
C ARG A 150 5.77 4.26 16.99
N LYS A 151 6.07 5.42 16.41
CA LYS A 151 6.96 6.43 16.98
C LYS A 151 6.71 7.76 16.26
N LEU A 152 6.00 8.69 16.92
CA LEU A 152 5.41 9.87 16.28
C LEU A 152 6.45 10.84 15.65
N GLU A 153 7.70 10.83 16.09
CA GLU A 153 8.76 11.62 15.49
C GLU A 153 9.38 10.99 14.23
N ARG A 154 8.83 9.85 13.79
CA ARG A 154 9.29 9.13 12.60
C ARG A 154 8.31 9.26 11.44
N THR A 155 8.82 9.08 10.21
CA THR A 155 8.01 9.08 9.00
C THR A 155 7.12 7.84 8.95
N ALA A 156 5.91 7.98 8.42
CA ALA A 156 5.00 6.87 8.17
C ALA A 156 5.38 6.06 6.91
N GLY A 157 6.38 6.55 6.15
CA GLY A 157 6.63 6.05 4.81
C GLY A 157 5.69 6.72 3.79
N GLY A 158 5.87 6.40 2.53
CA GLY A 158 5.11 7.04 1.45
C GLY A 158 5.14 6.23 0.14
N SER A 159 4.38 6.69 -0.81
CA SER A 159 3.53 7.88 -0.83
C SER A 159 2.14 7.67 -0.18
N SER A 160 1.79 6.46 0.26
CA SER A 160 0.52 6.17 0.95
C SER A 160 0.71 6.12 2.47
N GLY A 161 1.39 7.14 3.06
CA GLY A 161 1.72 7.16 4.49
C GLY A 161 0.49 7.18 5.37
N GLY A 162 -0.53 8.01 5.02
CA GLY A 162 -1.82 8.03 5.71
C GLY A 162 -2.50 6.66 5.75
N CYS A 163 -2.38 5.86 4.66
CA CYS A 163 -2.97 4.51 4.61
C CYS A 163 -2.31 3.57 5.62
N GLY A 164 -0.96 3.50 5.62
CA GLY A 164 -0.23 2.68 6.57
C GLY A 164 -0.44 3.12 8.02
N ALA A 165 -0.42 4.43 8.26
CA ALA A 165 -0.61 5.01 9.58
C ALA A 165 -2.02 4.81 10.15
N ALA A 166 -3.07 5.04 9.35
CA ALA A 166 -4.45 4.83 9.80
C ALA A 166 -4.72 3.39 10.23
N VAL A 167 -4.21 2.41 9.46
CA VAL A 167 -4.32 0.99 9.81
C VAL A 167 -3.50 0.66 11.07
N ALA A 168 -2.27 1.16 11.17
CA ALA A 168 -1.40 0.92 12.33
C ALA A 168 -1.96 1.55 13.61
N ALA A 169 -2.58 2.73 13.53
CA ALA A 169 -3.23 3.42 14.63
C ALA A 169 -4.56 2.77 15.06
N GLY A 170 -5.07 1.81 14.29
CA GLY A 170 -6.38 1.20 14.53
C GLY A 170 -7.56 2.12 14.23
N GLN A 171 -7.37 3.17 13.43
CA GLN A 171 -8.43 4.10 13.02
C GLN A 171 -9.44 3.42 12.08
N VAL A 172 -8.95 2.60 11.17
CA VAL A 172 -9.76 1.71 10.33
C VAL A 172 -9.04 0.38 10.12
N PRO A 173 -9.75 -0.73 9.92
CA PRO A 173 -9.10 -2.03 9.68
C PRO A 173 -8.44 -2.16 8.32
N VAL A 174 -8.94 -1.47 7.30
CA VAL A 174 -8.51 -1.55 5.91
C VAL A 174 -8.39 -0.17 5.29
N THR A 175 -7.37 0.03 4.44
CA THR A 175 -7.26 1.23 3.59
C THR A 175 -6.85 0.85 2.17
N LEU A 176 -7.18 1.72 1.19
CA LEU A 176 -6.74 1.56 -0.19
C LEU A 176 -5.68 2.61 -0.54
N GLY A 177 -4.59 2.17 -1.11
CA GLY A 177 -3.51 3.04 -1.56
C GLY A 177 -3.02 2.73 -2.97
N SER A 178 -1.88 3.33 -3.33
CA SER A 178 -1.24 3.11 -4.63
C SER A 178 0.24 2.75 -4.48
N ASP A 179 0.78 2.02 -5.44
CA ASP A 179 2.19 1.64 -5.50
C ASP A 179 2.72 1.76 -6.93
N THR A 180 3.51 2.78 -7.18
CA THR A 180 4.26 2.95 -8.42
C THR A 180 5.63 2.30 -8.28
N ASN A 181 6.37 2.67 -7.22
CA ASN A 181 7.74 2.22 -6.97
C ASN A 181 7.94 1.65 -5.55
N GLY A 182 6.85 1.41 -4.79
CA GLY A 182 6.92 0.94 -3.42
C GLY A 182 5.89 1.58 -2.48
N SER A 183 4.99 2.42 -2.99
CA SER A 183 4.14 3.27 -2.15
C SER A 183 3.01 2.57 -1.39
N ILE A 184 2.83 1.26 -1.53
CA ILE A 184 2.12 0.38 -0.58
C ILE A 184 3.15 -0.26 0.35
N ARG A 185 4.20 -0.85 -0.19
CA ARG A 185 5.15 -1.69 0.53
C ARG A 185 6.03 -0.93 1.51
N VAL A 186 6.44 0.30 1.17
CA VAL A 186 7.25 1.17 2.05
C VAL A 186 6.45 1.56 3.30
N PRO A 187 5.25 2.19 3.21
CA PRO A 187 4.48 2.50 4.41
C PRO A 187 4.01 1.26 5.17
N SER A 188 3.73 0.13 4.49
CA SER A 188 3.46 -1.14 5.18
C SER A 188 4.65 -1.59 6.04
N SER A 189 5.86 -1.52 5.48
CA SER A 189 7.10 -1.85 6.19
C SER A 189 7.30 -0.97 7.43
N LEU A 190 7.20 0.35 7.26
CA LEU A 190 7.56 1.32 8.30
C LEU A 190 6.49 1.48 9.38
N CYS A 191 5.20 1.28 9.05
CA CYS A 191 4.10 1.30 10.02
C CYS A 191 3.80 -0.06 10.63
N GLY A 192 4.39 -1.15 10.12
CA GLY A 192 4.18 -2.50 10.63
C GLY A 192 2.77 -3.01 10.38
N VAL A 193 2.32 -2.92 9.12
CA VAL A 193 1.01 -3.41 8.65
C VAL A 193 1.18 -4.25 7.38
N TRP A 194 0.20 -5.07 7.07
CA TRP A 194 0.15 -5.82 5.82
C TRP A 194 -0.22 -4.90 4.66
N GLY A 195 0.39 -5.10 3.49
CA GLY A 195 0.00 -4.40 2.27
C GLY A 195 0.17 -5.28 1.05
N LEU A 196 -0.79 -5.22 0.13
CA LEU A 196 -0.74 -5.96 -1.13
C LEU A 196 -0.62 -5.00 -2.31
N LYS A 197 0.49 -5.10 -3.04
CA LYS A 197 0.63 -4.60 -4.40
C LYS A 197 0.31 -5.74 -5.37
N PRO A 198 -0.85 -5.75 -6.03
CA PRO A 198 -1.20 -6.82 -6.96
C PRO A 198 -0.32 -6.82 -8.22
N THR A 199 -0.56 -7.76 -9.12
CA THR A 199 -0.02 -7.76 -10.49
C THR A 199 -0.41 -6.47 -11.22
N PHE A 200 0.50 -5.92 -12.03
CA PHE A 200 0.18 -4.77 -12.87
C PHE A 200 -1.03 -5.08 -13.78
N GLY A 201 -2.04 -4.21 -13.70
CA GLY A 201 -3.27 -4.37 -14.46
C GLY A 201 -4.31 -5.33 -13.85
N ARG A 202 -4.09 -5.88 -12.65
CA ARG A 202 -5.08 -6.71 -11.96
C ARG A 202 -6.28 -5.89 -11.46
N LEU A 203 -6.04 -4.74 -10.89
CA LEU A 203 -7.07 -3.82 -10.42
C LEU A 203 -7.14 -2.61 -11.33
N THR A 204 -8.35 -2.16 -11.65
CA THR A 204 -8.57 -0.94 -12.43
C THR A 204 -8.10 0.29 -11.66
N ARG A 205 -7.59 1.28 -12.38
CA ARG A 205 -7.15 2.57 -11.85
C ARG A 205 -8.12 3.71 -12.17
N ARG A 206 -9.25 3.38 -12.77
CA ARG A 206 -10.27 4.36 -13.17
C ARG A 206 -10.87 5.07 -11.96
N GLY A 207 -10.84 6.40 -11.99
CA GLY A 207 -11.23 7.26 -10.87
C GLY A 207 -10.11 7.40 -9.82
N SER A 208 -8.85 7.08 -10.16
CA SER A 208 -7.71 7.48 -9.35
C SER A 208 -6.85 8.48 -10.11
N PHE A 209 -6.30 9.48 -9.41
CA PHE A 209 -5.39 10.44 -10.01
C PHE A 209 -4.09 9.74 -10.39
N PRO A 210 -3.67 9.75 -11.68
CA PRO A 210 -2.50 9.00 -12.13
C PRO A 210 -1.19 9.67 -11.70
N PHE A 211 -0.13 8.86 -11.58
CA PHE A 211 1.24 9.35 -11.45
C PHE A 211 2.10 8.83 -12.61
N VAL A 212 2.19 7.51 -12.77
CA VAL A 212 2.98 6.86 -13.82
C VAL A 212 2.14 5.73 -14.41
N ALA A 213 1.39 6.04 -15.47
CA ALA A 213 0.38 5.14 -16.03
C ALA A 213 0.92 3.76 -16.39
N SER A 214 2.20 3.67 -16.76
CA SER A 214 2.84 2.39 -17.16
C SER A 214 3.22 1.48 -15.99
N ILE A 215 3.25 1.97 -14.74
CA ILE A 215 3.65 1.18 -13.54
C ILE A 215 2.81 1.44 -12.29
N ASP A 216 1.76 2.26 -12.34
CA ASP A 216 0.87 2.47 -11.21
C ASP A 216 0.05 1.23 -10.88
N HIS A 217 0.02 0.87 -9.60
CA HIS A 217 -0.82 -0.18 -9.03
C HIS A 217 -1.68 0.41 -7.92
N LEU A 218 -2.87 -0.14 -7.72
CA LEU A 218 -3.71 0.12 -6.56
C LEU A 218 -3.82 -1.16 -5.73
N GLY A 219 -4.00 -1.01 -4.41
CA GLY A 219 -4.15 -2.18 -3.54
C GLY A 219 -4.40 -1.83 -2.08
N PRO A 220 -4.78 -2.84 -1.27
CA PRO A 220 -5.18 -2.67 0.10
C PRO A 220 -4.00 -2.72 1.09
N PHE A 221 -4.22 -2.09 2.25
CA PHE A 221 -3.50 -2.29 3.50
C PHE A 221 -4.46 -2.87 4.53
N ALA A 222 -3.98 -3.71 5.44
CA ALA A 222 -4.80 -4.28 6.50
C ALA A 222 -3.96 -4.67 7.73
N ARG A 223 -4.64 -4.98 8.85
CA ARG A 223 -3.98 -5.54 10.04
C ARG A 223 -3.91 -7.06 10.03
N SER A 224 -4.64 -7.74 9.15
CA SER A 224 -4.60 -9.20 8.98
C SER A 224 -4.49 -9.59 7.52
N VAL A 225 -3.93 -10.76 7.25
CA VAL A 225 -3.90 -11.31 5.89
C VAL A 225 -5.30 -11.68 5.40
N GLU A 226 -6.21 -12.04 6.32
CA GLU A 226 -7.61 -12.31 5.98
C GLU A 226 -8.32 -11.06 5.46
N ASP A 227 -8.18 -9.91 6.15
CA ASP A 227 -8.75 -8.63 5.70
C ASP A 227 -8.14 -8.18 4.37
N LEU A 228 -6.82 -8.39 4.20
CA LEU A 228 -6.10 -8.07 2.97
C LEU A 228 -6.67 -8.86 1.79
N ALA A 229 -6.84 -10.17 1.95
CA ALA A 229 -7.38 -11.07 0.93
C ALA A 229 -8.85 -10.75 0.61
N ALA A 230 -9.70 -10.55 1.63
CA ALA A 230 -11.11 -10.24 1.45
C ALA A 230 -11.32 -8.92 0.70
N SER A 231 -10.56 -7.87 1.08
CA SER A 231 -10.62 -6.57 0.41
C SER A 231 -10.11 -6.65 -1.04
N TYR A 232 -9.03 -7.41 -1.28
CA TYR A 232 -8.52 -7.66 -2.62
C TYR A 232 -9.54 -8.41 -3.47
N ASP A 233 -10.17 -9.46 -2.95
CA ASP A 233 -11.18 -10.25 -3.66
C ASP A 233 -12.39 -9.38 -4.07
N ALA A 234 -12.83 -8.47 -3.19
CA ALA A 234 -13.92 -7.53 -3.49
C ALA A 234 -13.58 -6.53 -4.61
N MET A 235 -12.30 -6.19 -4.78
CA MET A 235 -11.85 -5.21 -5.77
C MET A 235 -11.56 -5.78 -7.15
N GLN A 236 -11.43 -7.10 -7.31
CA GLN A 236 -11.11 -7.75 -8.58
C GLN A 236 -12.21 -7.58 -9.63
N GLY A 237 -11.84 -7.73 -10.88
CA GLY A 237 -12.73 -7.77 -12.03
C GLY A 237 -12.23 -6.87 -13.16
N PRO A 238 -12.64 -7.17 -14.40
CA PRO A 238 -12.24 -6.41 -15.58
C PRO A 238 -12.87 -5.00 -15.58
N ASP A 239 -12.17 -4.08 -16.24
CA ASP A 239 -12.69 -2.75 -16.55
C ASP A 239 -12.22 -2.34 -17.96
N ALA A 240 -13.10 -2.42 -18.94
CA ALA A 240 -12.78 -2.11 -20.33
C ALA A 240 -12.46 -0.61 -20.56
N LEU A 241 -12.78 0.26 -19.61
CA LEU A 241 -12.50 1.69 -19.68
C LEU A 241 -11.14 2.09 -19.08
N ASP A 242 -10.44 1.15 -18.43
CA ASP A 242 -9.02 1.31 -18.07
C ASP A 242 -8.17 0.46 -19.03
N PRO A 243 -7.46 1.07 -19.99
CA PRO A 243 -6.63 0.32 -20.95
C PRO A 243 -5.47 -0.44 -20.30
N GLY A 244 -5.14 -0.13 -19.05
CA GLY A 244 -4.13 -0.85 -18.27
C GLY A 244 -4.70 -1.99 -17.42
N CYS A 245 -6.03 -2.14 -17.33
CA CYS A 245 -6.67 -3.24 -16.61
C CYS A 245 -6.82 -4.45 -17.53
N HIS A 246 -6.22 -5.58 -17.14
CA HIS A 246 -6.35 -6.82 -17.90
C HIS A 246 -7.67 -7.52 -17.58
N ALA A 247 -8.27 -8.17 -18.59
CA ALA A 247 -9.51 -8.93 -18.46
C ALA A 247 -9.25 -10.32 -17.86
N GLU A 248 -8.44 -10.40 -16.81
CA GLU A 248 -8.14 -11.64 -16.12
C GLU A 248 -9.33 -12.10 -15.27
N ARG A 249 -9.45 -13.42 -15.15
CA ARG A 249 -10.45 -14.05 -14.31
C ARG A 249 -10.30 -13.64 -12.85
N VAL A 250 -11.41 -13.32 -12.19
CA VAL A 250 -11.44 -13.15 -10.72
C VAL A 250 -10.99 -14.44 -10.05
N GLN A 251 -10.04 -14.34 -9.14
CA GLN A 251 -9.50 -15.47 -8.36
C GLN A 251 -9.79 -15.22 -6.88
N PRO A 252 -10.75 -15.93 -6.27
CA PRO A 252 -10.99 -15.82 -4.84
C PRO A 252 -9.75 -16.29 -4.06
N THR A 253 -9.09 -15.37 -3.38
CA THR A 253 -7.87 -15.67 -2.62
C THR A 253 -8.16 -16.01 -1.16
N LEU A 254 -9.17 -15.40 -0.55
CA LEU A 254 -9.54 -15.61 0.84
C LEU A 254 -9.77 -17.09 1.16
N ALA A 255 -10.44 -17.82 0.28
CA ALA A 255 -10.69 -19.26 0.46
C ALA A 255 -9.42 -20.12 0.39
N GLN A 256 -8.31 -19.57 -0.11
CA GLN A 256 -7.07 -20.31 -0.38
C GLN A 256 -5.92 -19.97 0.57
N ILE A 257 -6.01 -18.86 1.33
CA ILE A 257 -4.88 -18.38 2.17
C ILE A 257 -4.45 -19.39 3.26
N GLY A 258 -5.34 -20.26 3.70
CA GLY A 258 -5.07 -21.34 4.68
C GLY A 258 -4.50 -22.62 4.07
N SER A 259 -4.31 -22.70 2.75
CA SER A 259 -3.80 -23.89 2.08
C SER A 259 -2.34 -24.19 2.45
N SER A 260 -1.96 -25.47 2.46
CA SER A 260 -0.59 -25.91 2.80
C SER A 260 0.47 -25.30 1.91
N LEU A 261 1.63 -24.98 2.48
CA LEU A 261 2.82 -24.56 1.72
C LEU A 261 3.66 -25.76 1.24
N GLN A 262 3.25 -26.99 1.53
CA GLN A 262 4.01 -28.19 1.12
C GLN A 262 4.24 -28.20 -0.40
N GLY A 263 5.49 -28.38 -0.79
CA GLY A 263 5.92 -28.42 -2.18
C GLY A 263 6.20 -27.06 -2.80
N LEU A 264 5.94 -25.94 -2.12
CA LEU A 264 6.34 -24.63 -2.62
C LEU A 264 7.86 -24.41 -2.48
N ARG A 265 8.46 -23.93 -3.56
CA ARG A 265 9.87 -23.54 -3.64
C ARG A 265 9.96 -22.05 -3.28
N ILE A 266 10.45 -21.76 -2.08
CA ILE A 266 10.58 -20.40 -1.58
C ILE A 266 12.06 -20.02 -1.57
N GLY A 267 12.41 -18.95 -2.30
CA GLY A 267 13.78 -18.44 -2.39
C GLY A 267 13.96 -17.10 -1.67
N VAL A 268 15.18 -16.80 -1.27
CA VAL A 268 15.59 -15.53 -0.67
C VAL A 268 16.50 -14.79 -1.63
N LEU A 269 16.15 -13.56 -1.97
CA LEU A 269 16.94 -12.72 -2.86
C LEU A 269 18.24 -12.26 -2.18
N GLY A 270 19.36 -12.53 -2.83
CA GLY A 270 20.71 -12.05 -2.47
C GLY A 270 21.19 -10.91 -3.37
N GLY A 271 22.51 -10.71 -3.39
CA GLY A 271 23.19 -9.70 -4.22
C GLY A 271 22.61 -8.30 -3.98
N TYR A 272 22.06 -7.67 -5.03
CA TYR A 272 21.51 -6.31 -4.94
C TYR A 272 20.62 -6.07 -3.70
N PHE A 273 19.76 -7.04 -3.35
CA PHE A 273 18.83 -6.90 -2.22
C PHE A 273 19.51 -7.03 -0.88
N GLU A 274 20.54 -7.85 -0.80
CA GLU A 274 21.39 -8.01 0.41
C GLU A 274 22.31 -6.82 0.59
N ASP A 275 22.99 -6.38 -0.48
CA ASP A 275 23.93 -5.25 -0.48
C ASP A 275 23.27 -3.93 -0.07
N ASN A 276 21.99 -3.73 -0.47
CA ASN A 276 21.20 -2.53 -0.18
C ASN A 276 20.28 -2.69 1.03
N ALA A 277 20.46 -3.72 1.86
CA ALA A 277 19.76 -3.91 3.12
C ALA A 277 20.66 -3.57 4.31
N GLY A 278 20.18 -2.73 5.23
CA GLY A 278 20.84 -2.49 6.50
C GLY A 278 20.75 -3.72 7.44
N PRO A 279 21.49 -3.73 8.55
CA PRO A 279 21.54 -4.89 9.46
C PRO A 279 20.17 -5.34 9.97
N VAL A 280 19.26 -4.39 10.31
CA VAL A 280 17.91 -4.68 10.80
C VAL A 280 17.05 -5.29 9.67
N ALA A 281 17.23 -4.82 8.44
CA ALA A 281 16.52 -5.35 7.29
C ALA A 281 16.94 -6.79 6.95
N ARG A 282 18.24 -7.09 7.02
CA ARG A 282 18.76 -8.45 6.88
C ARG A 282 18.21 -9.38 7.96
N LYS A 283 18.18 -8.92 9.22
CA LYS A 283 17.60 -9.69 10.34
C LYS A 283 16.11 -9.98 10.17
N ALA A 284 15.34 -9.01 9.68
CA ALA A 284 13.92 -9.23 9.36
C ALA A 284 13.74 -10.31 8.28
N LEU A 285 14.54 -10.25 7.22
CA LEU A 285 14.53 -11.23 6.15
C LEU A 285 14.91 -12.63 6.65
N GLU A 286 15.93 -12.73 7.50
CA GLU A 286 16.38 -13.98 8.10
C GLU A 286 15.28 -14.63 8.96
N LEU A 287 14.56 -13.86 9.78
CA LEU A 287 13.42 -14.36 10.57
C LEU A 287 12.34 -14.97 9.68
N ALA A 288 11.95 -14.28 8.59
CA ALA A 288 10.98 -14.79 7.65
C ALA A 288 11.49 -16.04 6.91
N ALA A 289 12.73 -15.99 6.43
CA ALA A 289 13.37 -17.09 5.70
C ALA A 289 13.46 -18.37 6.55
N THR A 290 13.88 -18.23 7.80
CA THR A 290 13.99 -19.35 8.76
C THR A 290 12.61 -19.98 9.01
N SER A 291 11.59 -19.16 9.28
CA SER A 291 10.22 -19.65 9.52
C SER A 291 9.65 -20.43 8.33
N LEU A 292 9.96 -19.99 7.11
CA LEU A 292 9.48 -20.60 5.88
C LEU A 292 10.42 -21.67 5.31
N LYS A 293 11.59 -21.91 5.92
CA LYS A 293 12.66 -22.78 5.40
C LYS A 293 13.04 -22.41 3.96
N ALA A 294 13.13 -21.11 3.67
CA ALA A 294 13.42 -20.59 2.35
C ALA A 294 14.92 -20.78 1.99
N THR A 295 15.19 -21.02 0.71
CA THR A 295 16.55 -21.23 0.18
C THR A 295 17.23 -19.88 -0.11
N PRO A 296 18.40 -19.58 0.46
CA PRO A 296 19.10 -18.32 0.25
C PRO A 296 19.81 -18.25 -1.12
N GLY A 297 20.22 -17.04 -1.51
CA GLY A 297 21.17 -16.80 -2.60
C GLY A 297 20.54 -16.72 -4.00
N VAL A 298 19.23 -16.48 -4.12
CA VAL A 298 18.59 -16.31 -5.43
C VAL A 298 18.97 -14.96 -6.02
N THR A 299 19.47 -14.94 -7.24
CA THR A 299 19.85 -13.73 -7.96
C THR A 299 18.67 -13.17 -8.74
N TRP A 300 18.24 -11.96 -8.41
CA TRP A 300 17.28 -11.22 -9.22
C TRP A 300 18.01 -10.52 -10.37
N PRO A 301 17.62 -10.74 -11.65
CA PRO A 301 18.38 -10.22 -12.78
C PRO A 301 18.31 -8.68 -12.86
N ASP A 302 19.43 -8.07 -13.24
CA ASP A 302 19.56 -6.65 -13.61
C ASP A 302 18.89 -5.66 -12.62
N ALA A 303 18.80 -5.97 -11.32
CA ALA A 303 18.05 -5.17 -10.34
C ALA A 303 18.50 -3.69 -10.29
N ALA A 304 19.81 -3.44 -10.30
CA ALA A 304 20.35 -2.07 -10.28
C ALA A 304 19.93 -1.28 -11.54
N LEU A 305 20.02 -1.90 -12.72
CA LEU A 305 19.62 -1.25 -13.98
C LEU A 305 18.10 -1.05 -14.04
N ALA A 306 17.32 -2.01 -13.52
CA ALA A 306 15.87 -1.90 -13.43
C ALA A 306 15.43 -0.72 -12.54
N ARG A 307 16.15 -0.48 -11.43
CA ARG A 307 15.92 0.71 -10.59
C ARG A 307 16.16 2.00 -11.36
N VAL A 308 17.25 2.11 -12.11
CA VAL A 308 17.53 3.28 -12.93
C VAL A 308 16.45 3.49 -13.99
N ALA A 309 16.06 2.43 -14.71
CA ALA A 309 15.02 2.48 -15.73
C ALA A 309 13.64 2.84 -15.16
N ALA A 310 13.30 2.33 -13.97
CA ALA A 310 12.08 2.70 -13.24
C ALA A 310 12.09 4.19 -12.87
N PHE A 311 13.24 4.71 -12.41
CA PHE A 311 13.39 6.12 -12.08
C PHE A 311 13.23 7.02 -13.31
N VAL A 312 13.87 6.69 -14.42
CA VAL A 312 13.73 7.41 -15.71
C VAL A 312 12.27 7.40 -16.18
N THR A 313 11.62 6.24 -16.14
CA THR A 313 10.19 6.10 -16.52
C THR A 313 9.31 6.98 -15.65
N THR A 314 9.51 6.92 -14.32
CA THR A 314 8.73 7.69 -13.34
C THR A 314 8.90 9.19 -13.55
N ALA A 315 10.13 9.66 -13.70
CA ALA A 315 10.41 11.07 -13.89
C ALA A 315 9.81 11.59 -15.21
N SER A 316 9.97 10.83 -16.32
CA SER A 316 9.45 11.23 -17.63
C SER A 316 7.92 11.28 -17.67
N GLU A 317 7.22 10.24 -17.21
CA GLU A 317 5.75 10.21 -17.24
C GLU A 317 5.16 11.23 -16.25
N GLY A 318 5.68 11.29 -15.01
CA GLY A 318 5.24 12.27 -14.02
C GLY A 318 5.51 13.71 -14.43
N GLY A 319 6.71 14.00 -14.95
CA GLY A 319 7.06 15.33 -15.46
C GLY A 319 6.18 15.74 -16.65
N SER A 320 5.93 14.83 -17.59
CA SER A 320 5.06 15.06 -18.74
C SER A 320 3.62 15.35 -18.33
N LEU A 321 3.08 14.56 -17.40
CA LEU A 321 1.72 14.71 -16.88
C LEU A 321 1.50 16.10 -16.27
N HIS A 322 2.46 16.58 -15.48
CA HIS A 322 2.35 17.83 -14.74
C HIS A 322 2.88 19.06 -15.47
N LEU A 323 3.51 18.91 -16.64
CA LEU A 323 4.13 20.02 -17.39
C LEU A 323 3.20 21.22 -17.62
N PRO A 324 1.90 21.05 -17.98
CA PRO A 324 0.99 22.19 -18.16
C PRO A 324 0.76 22.99 -16.86
N LEU A 325 0.74 22.31 -15.70
CA LEU A 325 0.59 22.94 -14.38
C LEU A 325 1.91 23.57 -13.92
N LEU A 326 3.05 22.88 -14.12
CA LEU A 326 4.37 23.40 -13.79
C LEU A 326 4.66 24.73 -14.49
N ARG A 327 4.29 24.86 -15.77
CA ARG A 327 4.46 26.12 -16.52
C ARG A 327 3.68 27.30 -15.95
N LYS A 328 2.62 27.06 -15.23
CA LYS A 328 1.69 28.10 -14.73
C LYS A 328 1.77 28.31 -13.22
N ARG A 329 2.07 27.26 -12.47
CA ARG A 329 1.86 27.22 -11.01
C ARG A 329 2.96 26.44 -10.26
N ALA A 330 4.21 26.42 -10.78
CA ALA A 330 5.32 25.66 -10.17
C ALA A 330 5.55 26.01 -8.68
N ALA A 331 5.38 27.28 -8.31
CA ALA A 331 5.54 27.73 -6.93
C ALA A 331 4.50 27.18 -5.94
N GLU A 332 3.42 26.56 -6.43
CA GLU A 332 2.38 25.96 -5.59
C GLU A 332 2.58 24.45 -5.39
N PHE A 333 3.54 23.84 -6.10
CA PHE A 333 3.92 22.45 -5.89
C PHE A 333 4.70 22.28 -4.58
N GLU A 334 4.69 21.05 -4.07
CA GLU A 334 5.50 20.64 -2.93
C GLU A 334 6.99 20.88 -3.19
N PRO A 335 7.69 21.69 -2.38
CA PRO A 335 9.12 21.98 -2.57
C PRO A 335 10.00 20.73 -2.66
N LEU A 336 9.63 19.64 -1.97
CA LEU A 336 10.38 18.39 -1.96
C LEU A 336 10.20 17.54 -3.25
N SER A 337 9.29 17.93 -4.15
CA SER A 337 8.98 17.15 -5.37
C SER A 337 9.06 17.98 -6.66
N VAL A 338 8.89 19.30 -6.61
CA VAL A 338 8.79 20.16 -7.81
C VAL A 338 9.98 20.04 -8.75
N ASP A 339 11.19 20.07 -8.21
CA ASP A 339 12.44 19.98 -9.02
C ASP A 339 12.52 18.63 -9.75
N ARG A 340 12.02 17.56 -9.14
CA ARG A 340 11.99 16.22 -9.74
C ARG A 340 11.00 16.15 -10.89
N PHE A 341 9.84 16.81 -10.79
CA PHE A 341 8.89 16.93 -11.89
C PHE A 341 9.47 17.78 -13.05
N ILE A 342 10.12 18.89 -12.73
CA ILE A 342 10.77 19.74 -13.73
C ILE A 342 11.88 18.96 -14.45
N ALA A 343 12.78 18.32 -13.70
CA ALA A 343 13.85 17.50 -14.26
C ALA A 343 13.29 16.37 -15.14
N GLY A 344 12.19 15.73 -14.72
CA GLY A 344 11.52 14.68 -15.49
C GLY A 344 10.93 15.18 -16.81
N ALA A 345 10.33 16.36 -16.80
CA ALA A 345 9.77 16.99 -18.02
C ALA A 345 10.86 17.41 -19.04
N LEU A 346 12.11 17.55 -18.59
CA LEU A 346 13.27 17.94 -19.43
C LEU A 346 14.12 16.74 -19.87
N GLN A 347 13.77 15.52 -19.46
CA GLN A 347 14.55 14.34 -19.85
C GLN A 347 14.49 14.09 -21.37
N PRO A 348 15.62 13.70 -22.00
CA PRO A 348 15.63 13.28 -23.38
C PRO A 348 14.70 12.07 -23.62
N VAL A 349 13.87 12.13 -24.64
CA VAL A 349 12.89 11.06 -24.94
C VAL A 349 13.54 9.71 -25.20
N ASP A 350 14.79 9.68 -25.70
CA ASP A 350 15.51 8.42 -25.95
C ASP A 350 15.80 7.65 -24.65
N TRP A 351 15.98 8.33 -23.52
CA TRP A 351 16.14 7.67 -22.23
C TRP A 351 14.87 6.89 -21.83
N TYR A 352 13.71 7.51 -21.99
CA TYR A 352 12.42 6.85 -21.74
C TYR A 352 12.23 5.65 -22.69
N LEU A 353 12.51 5.83 -23.99
CA LEU A 353 12.38 4.72 -24.96
C LEU A 353 13.34 3.56 -24.65
N ARG A 354 14.57 3.85 -24.22
CA ARG A 354 15.52 2.82 -23.77
C ARG A 354 15.03 2.11 -22.52
N ALA A 355 14.51 2.85 -21.54
CA ALA A 355 13.95 2.29 -20.31
C ALA A 355 12.79 1.33 -20.62
N GLN A 356 11.86 1.69 -21.52
CA GLN A 356 10.73 0.85 -21.92
C GLN A 356 11.18 -0.40 -22.71
N ARG A 357 12.16 -0.28 -23.62
CA ARG A 357 12.74 -1.43 -24.33
C ARG A 357 13.43 -2.39 -23.35
N PHE A 358 14.21 -1.85 -22.42
CA PHE A 358 14.84 -2.64 -21.36
C PHE A 358 13.79 -3.33 -20.49
N ARG A 359 12.70 -2.65 -20.10
CA ARG A 359 11.64 -3.22 -19.28
C ARG A 359 11.05 -4.50 -19.87
N ARG A 360 10.86 -4.55 -21.19
CA ARG A 360 10.35 -5.75 -21.87
C ARG A 360 11.27 -6.94 -21.64
N VAL A 361 12.57 -6.78 -21.96
CA VAL A 361 13.58 -7.84 -21.78
C VAL A 361 13.76 -8.21 -20.30
N TYR A 362 13.74 -7.21 -19.44
CA TYR A 362 13.83 -7.40 -18.00
C TYR A 362 12.68 -8.24 -17.43
N ARG A 363 11.45 -7.97 -17.85
CA ARG A 363 10.29 -8.77 -17.44
C ARG A 363 10.43 -10.24 -17.82
N ASP A 364 10.89 -10.53 -19.02
CA ASP A 364 11.09 -11.90 -19.49
C ASP A 364 12.15 -12.62 -18.61
N LYS A 365 13.24 -11.95 -18.27
CA LYS A 365 14.26 -12.49 -17.36
C LYS A 365 13.72 -12.73 -15.95
N VAL A 366 12.89 -11.82 -15.41
CA VAL A 366 12.24 -12.00 -14.10
C VAL A 366 11.25 -13.15 -14.11
N LEU A 367 10.46 -13.29 -15.18
CA LEU A 367 9.50 -14.38 -15.31
C LEU A 367 10.19 -15.75 -15.36
N ALA A 368 11.40 -15.82 -15.91
CA ALA A 368 12.19 -17.05 -15.92
C ALA A 368 12.54 -17.56 -14.51
N LEU A 369 12.71 -16.68 -13.52
CA LEU A 369 12.93 -17.09 -12.12
C LEU A 369 11.77 -17.93 -11.57
N PHE A 370 10.55 -17.63 -11.98
CA PHE A 370 9.35 -18.33 -11.51
C PHE A 370 9.12 -19.69 -12.18
N GLN A 371 10.04 -20.16 -13.04
CA GLN A 371 10.12 -21.56 -13.46
C GLN A 371 10.78 -22.44 -12.37
N GLU A 372 11.67 -21.83 -11.58
CA GLU A 372 12.41 -22.50 -10.51
C GLU A 372 11.82 -22.23 -9.13
N TRP A 373 11.21 -21.06 -8.93
CA TRP A 373 10.68 -20.59 -7.65
C TRP A 373 9.20 -20.27 -7.75
N ASP A 374 8.46 -20.57 -6.68
CA ASP A 374 7.03 -20.22 -6.58
C ASP A 374 6.84 -18.87 -5.86
N VAL A 375 7.71 -18.58 -4.86
CA VAL A 375 7.72 -17.34 -4.11
C VAL A 375 9.15 -16.92 -3.79
N LEU A 376 9.41 -15.61 -3.83
CA LEU A 376 10.70 -15.01 -3.50
C LEU A 376 10.54 -14.02 -2.34
N LEU A 377 11.54 -13.95 -1.45
CA LEU A 377 11.57 -13.06 -0.30
C LEU A 377 12.65 -11.99 -0.46
N ALA A 378 12.35 -10.75 -0.10
CA ALA A 378 13.29 -9.63 -0.03
C ALA A 378 12.90 -8.65 1.08
N PRO A 379 13.81 -7.83 1.64
CA PRO A 379 13.40 -6.75 2.53
C PRO A 379 12.57 -5.72 1.76
N ALA A 380 11.62 -5.05 2.42
CA ALA A 380 10.80 -4.03 1.77
C ALA A 380 11.46 -2.63 1.79
N THR A 381 12.17 -2.31 2.87
CA THR A 381 12.91 -1.06 3.02
C THR A 381 14.34 -1.33 3.48
N PRO A 382 15.31 -0.48 3.11
CA PRO A 382 16.72 -0.69 3.52
C PRO A 382 16.93 -0.52 5.02
N VAL A 383 16.15 0.36 5.65
CA VAL A 383 16.19 0.67 7.09
C VAL A 383 14.77 0.83 7.64
N GLN A 384 14.66 0.91 8.96
CA GLN A 384 13.43 1.28 9.68
C GLN A 384 13.05 2.75 9.41
N ALA A 385 11.89 3.19 9.94
CA ALA A 385 11.40 4.55 9.76
C ALA A 385 12.44 5.59 10.23
N THR A 386 12.78 6.53 9.33
CA THR A 386 13.68 7.65 9.62
C THR A 386 12.98 8.75 10.42
N PRO A 387 13.70 9.61 11.16
CA PRO A 387 13.12 10.82 11.72
C PRO A 387 12.45 11.68 10.63
N ILE A 388 11.36 12.37 10.97
CA ILE A 388 10.76 13.39 10.12
C ILE A 388 11.79 14.50 9.91
N GLY A 389 11.95 14.99 8.67
CA GLY A 389 12.94 15.97 8.28
C GLY A 389 14.34 15.42 8.03
N ALA A 390 14.55 14.11 8.16
CA ALA A 390 15.86 13.53 7.86
C ALA A 390 16.19 13.63 6.36
N GLU A 391 17.26 14.33 6.02
CA GLU A 391 17.73 14.46 4.65
C GLU A 391 18.44 13.18 4.17
N THR A 392 19.16 12.51 5.08
CA THR A 392 19.94 11.29 4.79
C THR A 392 19.75 10.24 5.88
N PHE A 393 20.14 9.00 5.59
CA PHE A 393 20.38 7.95 6.59
C PHE A 393 21.64 7.15 6.24
N ASP A 394 22.22 6.52 7.26
CA ASP A 394 23.32 5.59 7.05
C ASP A 394 22.81 4.25 6.48
N LEU A 395 23.45 3.81 5.41
CA LEU A 395 23.26 2.48 4.84
C LEU A 395 24.62 1.79 4.69
N ASN A 396 24.92 0.89 5.62
CA ASN A 396 26.15 0.12 5.62
C ASN A 396 27.43 1.00 5.59
N GLY A 397 27.45 2.11 6.34
CA GLY A 397 28.57 3.05 6.40
C GLY A 397 28.56 4.12 5.29
N THR A 398 27.53 4.16 4.46
CA THR A 398 27.36 5.18 3.42
C THR A 398 26.15 6.05 3.73
N SER A 399 26.32 7.37 3.77
CA SER A 399 25.20 8.31 3.90
C SER A 399 24.47 8.43 2.55
N VAL A 400 23.18 8.08 2.55
CA VAL A 400 22.34 8.13 1.33
C VAL A 400 21.13 9.04 1.54
N PRO A 401 20.64 9.73 0.47
CA PRO A 401 19.46 10.58 0.58
C PRO A 401 18.22 9.80 1.06
N ALA A 402 17.52 10.28 2.10
CA ALA A 402 16.46 9.53 2.76
C ALA A 402 15.26 9.25 1.83
N ARG A 403 14.67 10.29 1.26
CA ARG A 403 13.45 10.17 0.45
C ARG A 403 13.60 9.22 -0.77
N PRO A 404 14.60 9.37 -1.67
CA PRO A 404 14.69 8.48 -2.83
C PRO A 404 15.22 7.09 -2.52
N SER A 405 15.96 6.93 -1.42
CA SER A 405 16.61 5.65 -1.09
C SER A 405 15.69 4.69 -0.32
N MET A 406 14.61 5.18 0.28
CA MET A 406 13.65 4.30 0.96
C MET A 406 12.99 3.30 0.00
N GLY A 407 12.92 3.61 -1.30
CA GLY A 407 12.41 2.72 -2.35
C GLY A 407 13.44 1.81 -3.02
N LEU A 408 14.70 1.76 -2.55
CA LEU A 408 15.79 0.98 -3.16
C LEU A 408 15.39 -0.47 -3.46
N LEU A 409 14.74 -1.13 -2.52
CA LEU A 409 14.42 -2.56 -2.58
C LEU A 409 13.04 -2.85 -3.22
N THR A 410 12.22 -1.84 -3.44
CA THR A 410 10.88 -2.00 -4.04
C THR A 410 10.83 -1.66 -5.53
N GLN A 411 11.65 -0.71 -5.99
CA GLN A 411 11.62 -0.20 -7.37
C GLN A 411 11.92 -1.28 -8.43
N PRO A 412 12.95 -2.15 -8.30
CA PRO A 412 13.19 -3.18 -9.30
C PRO A 412 11.98 -4.14 -9.44
N ILE A 413 11.36 -4.49 -8.32
CA ILE A 413 10.21 -5.39 -8.28
C ILE A 413 8.97 -4.74 -8.91
N SER A 414 8.70 -3.44 -8.63
CA SER A 414 7.63 -2.69 -9.28
C SER A 414 7.75 -2.72 -10.79
N PHE A 415 8.97 -2.51 -11.30
CA PHE A 415 9.25 -2.42 -12.73
C PHE A 415 8.99 -3.74 -13.48
N SER A 416 9.02 -4.87 -12.78
CA SER A 416 8.63 -6.18 -13.33
C SER A 416 7.11 -6.37 -13.45
N GLY A 417 6.32 -5.71 -12.59
CA GLY A 417 4.86 -5.88 -12.53
C GLY A 417 4.40 -7.06 -11.67
N CYS A 418 5.30 -7.76 -10.97
CA CYS A 418 4.97 -8.91 -10.10
C CYS A 418 4.13 -8.49 -8.88
N PRO A 419 3.19 -9.34 -8.42
CA PRO A 419 2.45 -9.12 -7.18
C PRO A 419 3.35 -9.30 -5.96
N VAL A 420 3.09 -8.53 -4.90
CA VAL A 420 3.86 -8.55 -3.65
C VAL A 420 2.97 -8.32 -2.46
N VAL A 421 3.10 -9.15 -1.43
CA VAL A 421 2.61 -8.85 -0.08
C VAL A 421 3.78 -8.34 0.77
N ALA A 422 3.64 -7.19 1.39
CA ALA A 422 4.56 -6.71 2.43
C ALA A 422 4.11 -7.28 3.78
N ALA A 423 4.96 -8.09 4.39
CA ALA A 423 4.74 -8.72 5.69
C ALA A 423 5.44 -7.94 6.79
N PRO A 424 4.75 -7.50 7.86
CA PRO A 424 5.35 -6.73 8.95
C PRO A 424 6.09 -7.62 9.95
N LEU A 425 7.41 -7.43 10.09
CA LEU A 425 8.24 -8.14 11.05
C LEU A 425 8.75 -7.19 12.15
N TRP A 426 9.18 -7.78 13.27
CA TRP A 426 9.66 -7.07 14.45
C TRP A 426 11.04 -7.59 14.86
N PRO A 427 12.10 -7.27 14.08
CA PRO A 427 13.44 -7.87 14.27
C PRO A 427 14.11 -7.51 15.59
N GLU A 428 13.70 -6.43 16.25
CA GLU A 428 14.15 -6.00 17.56
C GLU A 428 13.13 -6.23 18.68
N GLY A 429 12.10 -7.07 18.39
CA GLY A 429 10.97 -7.29 19.28
C GLY A 429 9.90 -6.19 19.15
N ARG A 430 8.73 -6.43 19.73
CA ARG A 430 7.55 -5.56 19.59
C ARG A 430 7.71 -4.16 20.21
N GLN A 431 8.72 -3.93 21.01
CA GLN A 431 9.06 -2.61 21.55
C GLN A 431 9.90 -1.77 20.59
N GLY A 432 10.50 -2.40 19.58
CA GLY A 432 11.25 -1.73 18.51
C GLY A 432 10.35 -1.26 17.38
N LEU A 433 10.96 -0.70 16.33
CA LEU A 433 10.27 -0.35 15.10
C LEU A 433 10.14 -1.58 14.19
N PRO A 434 9.06 -1.68 13.42
CA PRO A 434 8.89 -2.75 12.45
C PRO A 434 9.79 -2.57 11.22
N LEU A 435 9.95 -3.66 10.45
CA LEU A 435 10.51 -3.65 9.13
C LEU A 435 9.85 -4.75 8.27
N GLY A 436 9.39 -4.38 7.08
CA GLY A 436 8.66 -5.28 6.21
C GLY A 436 9.54 -6.20 5.38
N VAL A 437 9.04 -7.40 5.11
CA VAL A 437 9.58 -8.34 4.13
C VAL A 437 8.59 -8.49 2.98
N GLN A 438 9.08 -8.40 1.74
CA GLN A 438 8.32 -8.60 0.52
C GLN A 438 8.18 -10.10 0.24
N VAL A 439 6.95 -10.57 0.07
CA VAL A 439 6.59 -11.90 -0.40
C VAL A 439 6.15 -11.75 -1.85
N ILE A 440 7.01 -12.15 -2.78
CA ILE A 440 6.91 -11.87 -4.22
C ILE A 440 6.50 -13.14 -4.94
N ALA A 441 5.47 -13.09 -5.79
CA ALA A 441 5.06 -14.22 -6.62
C ALA A 441 5.08 -13.86 -8.11
N ALA A 442 4.91 -14.86 -8.98
CA ALA A 442 4.72 -14.62 -10.41
C ALA A 442 3.46 -13.76 -10.66
N PRO A 443 3.40 -13.02 -11.77
CA PRO A 443 2.18 -12.32 -12.16
C PRO A 443 0.95 -13.25 -12.13
N TRP A 444 -0.17 -12.71 -11.63
CA TRP A 444 -1.45 -13.41 -11.46
C TRP A 444 -1.46 -14.50 -10.38
N ARG A 445 -0.43 -14.55 -9.52
CA ARG A 445 -0.30 -15.49 -8.42
C ARG A 445 -0.35 -14.79 -7.05
N GLU A 446 -1.25 -13.84 -6.91
CA GLU A 446 -1.54 -13.20 -5.61
C GLU A 446 -1.92 -14.24 -4.54
N ASP A 447 -2.57 -15.32 -4.96
CA ASP A 447 -2.91 -16.46 -4.12
C ASP A 447 -1.69 -17.03 -3.38
N LEU A 448 -0.57 -17.22 -4.08
CA LEU A 448 0.67 -17.74 -3.47
C LEU A 448 1.31 -16.75 -2.52
N ALA A 449 1.37 -15.47 -2.89
CA ALA A 449 1.91 -14.43 -2.02
C ALA A 449 1.11 -14.30 -0.72
N LEU A 450 -0.23 -14.34 -0.81
CA LEU A 450 -1.14 -14.29 0.34
C LEU A 450 -1.05 -15.55 1.21
N ARG A 451 -0.94 -16.75 0.62
CA ARG A 451 -0.75 -18.00 1.36
C ARG A 451 0.52 -18.00 2.19
N VAL A 452 1.65 -17.57 1.60
CA VAL A 452 2.93 -17.48 2.32
C VAL A 452 2.86 -16.39 3.40
N ALA A 453 2.23 -15.23 3.12
CA ALA A 453 1.99 -14.19 4.11
C ALA A 453 1.13 -14.72 5.29
N ARG A 454 0.08 -15.50 5.02
CA ARG A 454 -0.76 -16.12 6.06
C ARG A 454 0.02 -17.11 6.93
N ALA A 455 0.96 -17.85 6.34
CA ALA A 455 1.83 -18.75 7.11
C ALA A 455 2.77 -17.97 8.06
N LEU A 456 3.33 -16.84 7.60
CA LEU A 456 4.13 -15.95 8.47
C LEU A 456 3.28 -15.34 9.60
N GLU A 457 2.02 -14.98 9.31
CA GLU A 457 1.07 -14.50 10.32
C GLU A 457 0.73 -15.60 11.33
N ALA A 458 0.36 -16.79 10.86
CA ALA A 458 -0.04 -17.92 11.70
C ALA A 458 1.09 -18.45 12.59
N SER A 459 2.36 -18.35 12.12
CA SER A 459 3.53 -18.70 12.93
C SER A 459 3.88 -17.64 13.99
N GLY A 460 3.25 -16.46 13.95
CA GLY A 460 3.55 -15.33 14.83
C GLY A 460 4.84 -14.58 14.51
N VAL A 461 5.55 -14.95 13.43
CA VAL A 461 6.77 -14.27 12.97
C VAL A 461 6.46 -12.89 12.41
N ALA A 462 5.37 -12.77 11.67
CA ALA A 462 4.85 -11.47 11.21
C ALA A 462 3.53 -11.15 11.92
N SER A 463 3.35 -9.89 12.33
CA SER A 463 2.14 -9.47 13.04
C SER A 463 1.94 -7.96 12.93
N SER A 464 0.67 -7.53 12.97
CA SER A 464 0.30 -6.10 12.90
C SER A 464 -0.59 -5.72 14.10
N PRO A 465 -0.03 -5.58 15.31
CA PRO A 465 -0.77 -5.09 16.47
C PRO A 465 -1.18 -3.63 16.26
N VAL A 466 -2.19 -3.15 16.98
CA VAL A 466 -2.53 -1.70 17.03
C VAL A 466 -1.41 -0.96 17.77
N ALA A 467 -1.09 0.26 17.31
CA ALA A 467 -0.12 1.10 18.00
C ALA A 467 -0.70 1.69 19.29
N GLY A 468 0.08 1.69 20.35
CA GLY A 468 -0.31 2.27 21.65
C GLY A 468 -0.15 3.79 21.69
N ILE A 469 -1.00 4.52 20.94
CA ILE A 469 -1.02 5.98 20.89
C ILE A 469 -2.33 6.56 21.41
#